data_6383c9ce59b8beb83c8cd95765e01214
#
_entry.id   6383c9ce59b8beb83c8cd95765e01214
#
_cell.length_a   1.000
_cell.length_b   1.000
_cell.length_c   1.000
_cell.angle_alpha   90.00
_cell.angle_beta   90.00
_cell.angle_gamma   90.00
#
_symmetry.space_group_name_H-M   'P 1'
#
loop_
_entity.id
_entity.type
_entity.pdbx_description
1 polymer ?
#
loop_
_entity_poly.entity_id
_entity_poly.type
_entity_poly.pdbx_seq_one_letter_code
_entity_poly.pdbx_strand_id
1 'polypeptide(L)'
;MKHVVRLMAVCGLLIAFALGASAEPVSFTDALGQSFTLEPPQRVVTLMGSFAHIWLLAGGEESLVGTSEDTTDTRDLGIPEHVVSVGTYQSPNMEAIISLDPDLVLLSSDTVRTSNHVALKDSLAAAQIPAAYFKVTHFEDYLAMLKTCSLLTGDEAAYAQNGDAVALEVERAIAEGQRSDAPSVLLMITYSGGIRPQGEDTMTGRMLAQLGCRNILSEYPSLLSDFSMERIMEIDPDYIFVIPMGNDEEAVRRNLQKSVESNPAWNGLTAVDEGRYILLPGDKFLYKPNAAWADSYEYLAKMLGGAHK
;
A
#
# COMPACT_ATOMS: atom_id res chain seq x y z
N MET A 1 61.30 32.76 -56.73
CA MET A 1 61.69 32.24 -55.44
C MET A 1 60.40 32.26 -54.60
N LYS A 2 59.71 31.13 -54.52
CA LYS A 2 58.36 31.02 -53.91
C LYS A 2 58.52 30.19 -52.63
N HIS A 3 58.23 30.80 -51.46
CA HIS A 3 58.16 30.10 -50.16
C HIS A 3 56.83 29.48 -50.02
N VAL A 4 56.81 28.14 -49.94
CA VAL A 4 55.62 27.33 -49.60
C VAL A 4 55.64 27.13 -48.08
N VAL A 5 54.72 27.79 -47.40
CA VAL A 5 54.41 27.54 -45.96
C VAL A 5 53.51 26.35 -45.87
N ARG A 6 53.93 25.22 -45.26
CA ARG A 6 53.15 24.08 -44.93
C ARG A 6 52.43 24.32 -43.59
N LEU A 7 51.14 24.45 -43.64
CA LEU A 7 50.22 24.48 -42.43
C LEU A 7 49.98 23.05 -42.00
N MET A 8 50.54 22.63 -40.87
CA MET A 8 50.17 21.38 -40.20
C MET A 8 48.91 21.63 -39.38
N ALA A 9 47.79 21.05 -39.79
CA ALA A 9 46.57 20.96 -39.00
C ALA A 9 46.72 19.83 -37.98
N VAL A 10 46.86 20.17 -36.70
CA VAL A 10 46.80 19.22 -35.59
C VAL A 10 45.32 19.04 -35.26
N CYS A 11 44.71 17.94 -35.72
CA CYS A 11 43.40 17.48 -35.23
C CYS A 11 43.57 16.91 -33.81
N GLY A 12 43.33 17.73 -32.82
CA GLY A 12 43.16 17.27 -31.42
C GLY A 12 41.85 16.53 -31.28
N LEU A 13 41.89 15.20 -31.16
CA LEU A 13 40.76 14.35 -30.83
C LEU A 13 40.43 14.55 -29.33
N LEU A 14 39.47 15.42 -29.04
CA LEU A 14 38.87 15.54 -27.70
C LEU A 14 38.02 14.29 -27.45
N ILE A 15 38.60 13.26 -26.82
CA ILE A 15 37.86 12.18 -26.22
C ILE A 15 37.20 12.76 -24.93
N ALA A 16 35.95 13.18 -25.04
CA ALA A 16 35.14 13.47 -23.88
C ALA A 16 34.89 12.14 -23.17
N PHE A 17 35.65 11.86 -22.12
CA PHE A 17 35.22 10.88 -21.10
C PHE A 17 33.95 11.45 -20.48
N ALA A 18 32.81 10.93 -20.86
CA ALA A 18 31.61 11.04 -20.07
C ALA A 18 31.90 10.27 -18.77
N LEU A 19 32.39 10.97 -17.75
CA LEU A 19 32.29 10.49 -16.38
C LEU A 19 30.80 10.34 -16.12
N GLY A 20 30.30 9.10 -16.24
CA GLY A 20 28.99 8.76 -15.71
C GLY A 20 28.99 9.21 -14.25
N ALA A 21 28.17 10.19 -13.90
CA ALA A 21 27.91 10.52 -12.52
C ALA A 21 27.39 9.24 -11.88
N SER A 22 28.23 8.54 -11.11
CA SER A 22 27.75 7.48 -10.22
C SER A 22 26.82 8.17 -9.26
N ALA A 23 25.55 7.77 -9.22
CA ALA A 23 24.62 8.30 -8.25
C ALA A 23 25.18 8.01 -6.85
N GLU A 24 25.02 8.95 -5.92
CA GLU A 24 25.51 8.75 -4.55
C GLU A 24 24.76 7.61 -3.86
N PRO A 25 25.46 6.79 -3.04
CA PRO A 25 24.82 5.74 -2.27
C PRO A 25 23.72 6.28 -1.34
N VAL A 26 22.59 5.63 -1.30
CA VAL A 26 21.44 6.00 -0.47
C VAL A 26 21.50 5.26 0.87
N SER A 27 21.44 5.99 1.97
CA SER A 27 21.39 5.44 3.33
C SER A 27 19.99 5.54 3.91
N PHE A 28 19.46 4.43 4.41
CA PHE A 28 18.17 4.36 5.09
C PHE A 28 18.13 3.24 6.13
N THR A 29 17.11 3.26 6.98
CA THR A 29 16.84 2.19 7.97
C THR A 29 15.46 1.61 7.67
N ASP A 30 15.37 0.29 7.59
CA ASP A 30 14.13 -0.42 7.33
C ASP A 30 13.23 -0.56 8.57
N ALA A 31 12.04 -1.15 8.39
CA ALA A 31 11.06 -1.33 9.46
C ALA A 31 11.48 -2.38 10.52
N LEU A 32 12.55 -3.16 10.28
CA LEU A 32 13.15 -4.07 11.26
C LEU A 32 14.36 -3.44 11.99
N GLY A 33 14.67 -2.15 11.70
CA GLY A 33 15.79 -1.43 12.30
C GLY A 33 17.16 -1.77 11.66
N GLN A 34 17.18 -2.40 10.49
CA GLN A 34 18.40 -2.68 9.75
C GLN A 34 18.77 -1.46 8.90
N SER A 35 20.03 -1.01 9.01
CA SER A 35 20.56 0.10 8.22
C SER A 35 21.19 -0.40 6.93
N PHE A 36 20.92 0.32 5.85
CA PHE A 36 21.43 0.08 4.51
C PHE A 36 22.20 1.29 4.01
N THR A 37 23.20 1.04 3.17
CA THR A 37 23.82 2.03 2.28
C THR A 37 24.00 1.34 0.94
N LEU A 38 23.18 1.70 -0.04
CA LEU A 38 23.08 1.03 -1.33
C LEU A 38 23.32 2.01 -2.46
N GLU A 39 24.06 1.57 -3.48
CA GLU A 39 24.01 2.19 -4.79
C GLU A 39 22.61 2.01 -5.39
N PRO A 40 22.17 2.84 -6.36
CA PRO A 40 20.90 2.68 -7.04
C PRO A 40 20.72 1.26 -7.59
N PRO A 41 19.74 0.49 -7.08
CA PRO A 41 19.58 -0.90 -7.45
C PRO A 41 19.11 -1.04 -8.89
N GLN A 42 19.69 -2.02 -9.60
CA GLN A 42 19.41 -2.28 -11.01
C GLN A 42 18.46 -3.48 -11.21
N ARG A 43 18.32 -4.32 -10.17
CA ARG A 43 17.51 -5.55 -10.22
C ARG A 43 16.73 -5.71 -8.93
N VAL A 44 15.50 -5.21 -8.93
CA VAL A 44 14.66 -5.18 -7.74
C VAL A 44 13.56 -6.24 -7.83
N VAL A 45 13.37 -6.96 -6.76
CA VAL A 45 12.24 -7.87 -6.56
C VAL A 45 11.37 -7.34 -5.44
N THR A 46 10.04 -7.34 -5.63
CA THR A 46 9.08 -6.99 -4.58
C THR A 46 8.18 -8.16 -4.25
N LEU A 47 7.92 -8.40 -2.96
CA LEU A 47 7.10 -9.54 -2.55
C LEU A 47 5.66 -9.16 -2.20
N MET A 48 5.22 -7.97 -2.62
CA MET A 48 3.83 -7.51 -2.52
C MET A 48 3.48 -6.61 -3.70
N GLY A 49 2.31 -6.80 -4.29
CA GLY A 49 1.84 -5.98 -5.40
C GLY A 49 1.76 -4.47 -5.08
N SER A 50 1.36 -4.11 -3.86
CA SER A 50 1.36 -2.70 -3.44
C SER A 50 2.77 -2.10 -3.36
N PHE A 51 3.80 -2.89 -3.06
CA PHE A 51 5.19 -2.43 -3.03
C PHE A 51 5.77 -2.34 -4.45
N ALA A 52 5.40 -3.26 -5.35
CA ALA A 52 5.71 -3.12 -6.77
C ALA A 52 5.16 -1.79 -7.31
N HIS A 53 3.90 -1.49 -7.02
CA HIS A 53 3.29 -0.22 -7.43
C HIS A 53 4.01 0.99 -6.83
N ILE A 54 4.41 0.96 -5.55
CA ILE A 54 5.20 2.05 -4.96
C ILE A 54 6.56 2.20 -5.66
N TRP A 55 7.21 1.08 -6.01
CA TRP A 55 8.48 1.10 -6.75
C TRP A 55 8.31 1.73 -8.14
N LEU A 56 7.24 1.38 -8.86
CA LEU A 56 6.91 2.02 -10.15
C LEU A 56 6.62 3.51 -10.00
N LEU A 57 5.81 3.90 -8.99
CA LEU A 57 5.52 5.30 -8.68
C LEU A 57 6.77 6.11 -8.31
N ALA A 58 7.81 5.44 -7.86
CA ALA A 58 9.13 6.01 -7.57
C ALA A 58 10.08 6.08 -8.77
N GLY A 59 9.61 5.73 -10.00
CA GLY A 59 10.44 5.73 -11.20
C GLY A 59 11.27 4.44 -11.42
N GLY A 60 10.95 3.34 -10.72
CA GLY A 60 11.74 2.11 -10.73
C GLY A 60 11.36 1.08 -11.81
N GLU A 61 10.66 1.48 -12.88
CA GLU A 61 10.11 0.56 -13.90
C GLU A 61 11.20 -0.32 -14.54
N GLU A 62 12.33 0.27 -14.92
CA GLU A 62 13.41 -0.45 -15.63
C GLU A 62 14.13 -1.46 -14.72
N SER A 63 14.18 -1.20 -13.41
CA SER A 63 14.89 -2.03 -12.44
C SER A 63 14.00 -3.11 -11.80
N LEU A 64 12.68 -3.03 -11.92
CA LEU A 64 11.77 -4.05 -11.38
C LEU A 64 11.86 -5.32 -12.23
N VAL A 65 12.41 -6.41 -11.68
CA VAL A 65 12.60 -7.68 -12.41
C VAL A 65 11.70 -8.81 -11.94
N GLY A 66 11.12 -8.70 -10.74
CA GLY A 66 10.23 -9.71 -10.19
C GLY A 66 9.26 -9.16 -9.16
N THR A 67 8.06 -9.76 -9.11
CA THR A 67 7.03 -9.41 -8.12
C THR A 67 6.12 -10.60 -7.81
N SER A 68 5.31 -10.48 -6.74
CA SER A 68 4.33 -11.50 -6.38
C SER A 68 3.13 -11.54 -7.34
N GLU A 69 2.49 -12.69 -7.47
CA GLU A 69 1.36 -12.94 -8.39
C GLU A 69 0.14 -12.06 -8.12
N ASP A 70 -0.11 -11.70 -6.86
CA ASP A 70 -1.23 -10.84 -6.46
C ASP A 70 -1.20 -9.44 -7.09
N THR A 71 -0.13 -9.13 -7.80
CA THR A 71 0.07 -7.86 -8.49
C THR A 71 -0.80 -7.73 -9.75
N THR A 72 -1.10 -8.86 -10.39
CA THR A 72 -1.82 -8.91 -11.68
C THR A 72 -3.28 -9.33 -11.55
N ASP A 73 -3.64 -10.04 -10.46
CA ASP A 73 -4.93 -10.71 -10.36
C ASP A 73 -6.09 -9.80 -9.92
N THR A 74 -5.81 -8.67 -9.27
CA THR A 74 -6.84 -7.86 -8.60
C THR A 74 -6.90 -6.41 -9.04
N ARG A 75 -5.83 -5.88 -9.61
CA ARG A 75 -5.73 -4.47 -10.05
C ARG A 75 -4.77 -4.36 -11.22
N ASP A 76 -5.10 -3.49 -12.15
CA ASP A 76 -4.12 -3.05 -13.17
C ASP A 76 -3.16 -2.04 -12.50
N LEU A 77 -2.00 -2.52 -12.10
CA LEU A 77 -0.96 -1.71 -11.47
C LEU A 77 0.11 -1.24 -12.47
N GLY A 78 -0.09 -1.47 -13.77
CA GLY A 78 0.87 -1.10 -14.81
C GLY A 78 2.19 -1.87 -14.71
N ILE A 79 2.17 -3.12 -14.22
CA ILE A 79 3.39 -3.93 -14.11
C ILE A 79 3.92 -4.25 -15.51
N PRO A 80 5.19 -3.96 -15.81
CA PRO A 80 5.79 -4.24 -17.10
C PRO A 80 5.78 -5.75 -17.45
N GLU A 81 5.58 -6.08 -18.73
CA GLU A 81 5.52 -7.48 -19.21
C GLU A 81 6.80 -8.29 -18.93
N HIS A 82 7.94 -7.64 -18.77
CA HIS A 82 9.22 -8.31 -18.49
C HIS A 82 9.37 -8.77 -17.03
N VAL A 83 8.50 -8.29 -16.13
CA VAL A 83 8.57 -8.60 -14.69
C VAL A 83 8.04 -10.02 -14.45
N VAL A 84 8.86 -10.83 -13.79
CA VAL A 84 8.59 -12.25 -13.56
C VAL A 84 7.85 -12.47 -12.25
N SER A 85 6.88 -13.39 -12.22
CA SER A 85 6.26 -13.83 -10.96
C SER A 85 7.26 -14.62 -10.10
N VAL A 86 7.34 -14.26 -8.83
CA VAL A 86 8.15 -14.98 -7.82
C VAL A 86 7.28 -15.69 -6.79
N GLY A 87 6.08 -16.13 -7.18
CA GLY A 87 5.11 -16.80 -6.32
C GLY A 87 4.13 -15.83 -5.67
N THR A 88 3.29 -16.33 -4.78
CA THR A 88 2.32 -15.51 -4.07
C THR A 88 2.98 -14.73 -2.93
N TYR A 89 2.35 -13.61 -2.50
CA TYR A 89 2.85 -12.87 -1.33
C TYR A 89 2.85 -13.70 -0.04
N GLN A 90 2.00 -14.73 0.04
CA GLN A 90 1.95 -15.66 1.18
C GLN A 90 2.98 -16.78 1.10
N SER A 91 3.41 -17.12 -0.12
CA SER A 91 4.35 -18.22 -0.39
C SER A 91 5.33 -17.82 -1.49
N PRO A 92 6.29 -16.91 -1.21
CA PRO A 92 7.31 -16.52 -2.16
C PRO A 92 8.21 -17.70 -2.53
N ASN A 93 8.59 -17.77 -3.81
CA ASN A 93 9.47 -18.81 -4.33
C ASN A 93 10.92 -18.34 -4.29
N MET A 94 11.69 -18.85 -3.31
CA MET A 94 13.10 -18.49 -3.13
C MET A 94 13.99 -18.81 -4.34
N GLU A 95 13.75 -19.93 -5.03
CA GLU A 95 14.54 -20.31 -6.20
C GLU A 95 14.30 -19.31 -7.35
N ALA A 96 13.05 -18.91 -7.55
CA ALA A 96 12.72 -17.87 -8.53
C ALA A 96 13.37 -16.52 -8.15
N ILE A 97 13.32 -16.11 -6.88
CA ILE A 97 13.96 -14.88 -6.41
C ILE A 97 15.47 -14.93 -6.69
N ILE A 98 16.15 -15.99 -6.27
CA ILE A 98 17.62 -16.13 -6.45
C ILE A 98 17.97 -16.16 -7.96
N SER A 99 17.18 -16.83 -8.79
CA SER A 99 17.45 -16.92 -10.24
C SER A 99 17.39 -15.58 -10.97
N LEU A 100 16.71 -14.58 -10.39
CA LEU A 100 16.65 -13.23 -10.91
C LEU A 100 17.88 -12.39 -10.55
N ASP A 101 18.79 -12.91 -9.73
CA ASP A 101 20.03 -12.24 -9.28
C ASP A 101 19.73 -10.78 -8.83
N PRO A 102 18.82 -10.57 -7.85
CA PRO A 102 18.44 -9.23 -7.44
C PRO A 102 19.51 -8.59 -6.55
N ASP A 103 19.71 -7.31 -6.72
CA ASP A 103 20.54 -6.49 -5.84
C ASP A 103 19.75 -5.81 -4.71
N LEU A 104 18.41 -5.92 -4.75
CA LEU A 104 17.52 -5.53 -3.66
C LEU A 104 16.20 -6.31 -3.70
N VAL A 105 15.75 -6.79 -2.55
CA VAL A 105 14.39 -7.35 -2.37
C VAL A 105 13.62 -6.49 -1.38
N LEU A 106 12.41 -6.07 -1.76
CA LEU A 106 11.48 -5.31 -0.90
C LEU A 106 10.42 -6.25 -0.32
N LEU A 107 10.34 -6.30 1.00
CA LEU A 107 9.47 -7.21 1.75
C LEU A 107 8.61 -6.45 2.77
N SER A 108 7.52 -7.11 3.19
CA SER A 108 6.69 -6.60 4.28
C SER A 108 7.19 -7.07 5.64
N SER A 109 7.21 -6.17 6.61
CA SER A 109 7.41 -6.50 8.03
C SER A 109 6.09 -6.75 8.78
N ASP A 110 4.95 -6.78 8.10
CA ASP A 110 3.65 -7.10 8.69
C ASP A 110 3.59 -8.61 9.02
N THR A 111 3.88 -8.95 10.28
CA THR A 111 3.90 -10.35 10.75
C THR A 111 2.53 -11.01 10.80
N VAL A 112 1.46 -10.24 10.78
CA VAL A 112 0.09 -10.78 10.82
C VAL A 112 -0.34 -11.33 9.46
N ARG A 113 0.01 -10.61 8.38
CA ARG A 113 -0.39 -10.95 7.01
C ARG A 113 0.71 -11.65 6.22
N THR A 114 1.96 -11.33 6.52
CA THR A 114 3.14 -11.75 5.76
C THR A 114 4.26 -12.29 6.65
N SER A 115 3.88 -13.12 7.67
CA SER A 115 4.87 -13.76 8.57
C SER A 115 5.98 -14.49 7.80
N ASN A 116 5.67 -15.02 6.62
CA ASN A 116 6.63 -15.72 5.77
C ASN A 116 7.72 -14.78 5.20
N HIS A 117 7.44 -13.48 5.03
CA HIS A 117 8.44 -12.53 4.55
C HIS A 117 9.60 -12.38 5.55
N VAL A 118 9.26 -12.25 6.85
CA VAL A 118 10.30 -12.18 7.89
C VAL A 118 11.08 -13.49 7.99
N ALA A 119 10.43 -14.63 7.75
CA ALA A 119 11.09 -15.94 7.73
C ALA A 119 12.12 -16.10 6.59
N LEU A 120 12.02 -15.31 5.51
CA LEU A 120 13.00 -15.33 4.40
C LEU A 120 14.31 -14.63 4.75
N LYS A 121 14.38 -13.87 5.85
CA LYS A 121 15.54 -13.05 6.21
C LYS A 121 16.86 -13.82 6.18
N ASP A 122 16.91 -14.96 6.85
CA ASP A 122 18.13 -15.77 6.94
C ASP A 122 18.50 -16.40 5.59
N SER A 123 17.51 -16.79 4.78
CA SER A 123 17.74 -17.37 3.46
C SER A 123 18.27 -16.33 2.47
N LEU A 124 17.72 -15.11 2.48
CA LEU A 124 18.20 -14.01 1.65
C LEU A 124 19.61 -13.57 2.08
N ALA A 125 19.87 -13.50 3.39
CA ALA A 125 21.20 -13.20 3.91
C ALA A 125 22.22 -14.25 3.53
N ALA A 126 21.87 -15.55 3.59
CA ALA A 126 22.75 -16.65 3.16
C ALA A 126 23.05 -16.58 1.64
N ALA A 127 22.10 -16.09 0.83
CA ALA A 127 22.30 -15.83 -0.58
C ALA A 127 23.01 -14.49 -0.88
N GLN A 128 23.37 -13.73 0.15
CA GLN A 128 23.98 -12.40 0.04
C GLN A 128 23.11 -11.37 -0.71
N ILE A 129 21.80 -11.53 -0.66
CA ILE A 129 20.82 -10.64 -1.30
C ILE A 129 20.35 -9.60 -0.27
N PRO A 130 20.53 -8.28 -0.52
CA PRO A 130 19.99 -7.22 0.32
C PRO A 130 18.47 -7.30 0.39
N ALA A 131 17.92 -7.33 1.60
CA ALA A 131 16.48 -7.47 1.84
C ALA A 131 16.00 -6.38 2.79
N ALA A 132 15.22 -5.43 2.28
CA ALA A 132 14.69 -4.29 3.04
C ALA A 132 13.21 -4.49 3.34
N TYR A 133 12.85 -4.32 4.61
CA TYR A 133 11.51 -4.57 5.13
C TYR A 133 10.77 -3.25 5.35
N PHE A 134 9.56 -3.15 4.81
CA PHE A 134 8.69 -1.99 4.99
C PHE A 134 7.37 -2.40 5.64
N LYS A 135 6.77 -1.46 6.36
CA LYS A 135 5.41 -1.58 6.85
C LYS A 135 4.62 -0.38 6.34
N VAL A 136 3.63 -0.64 5.50
CA VAL A 136 2.71 0.38 5.01
C VAL A 136 1.33 0.06 5.54
N THR A 137 0.89 0.79 6.55
CA THR A 137 -0.45 0.67 7.15
C THR A 137 -1.23 1.95 6.94
N HIS A 138 -0.58 3.10 7.11
CA HIS A 138 -1.17 4.42 7.01
C HIS A 138 -0.54 5.23 5.88
N PHE A 139 -1.09 6.41 5.62
CA PHE A 139 -0.62 7.27 4.54
C PHE A 139 0.82 7.72 4.75
N GLU A 140 1.19 8.04 5.97
CA GLU A 140 2.55 8.44 6.33
C GLU A 140 3.59 7.35 6.05
N ASP A 141 3.21 6.08 6.22
CA ASP A 141 4.08 4.94 5.89
C ASP A 141 4.29 4.82 4.37
N TYR A 142 3.22 5.09 3.57
CA TYR A 142 3.33 5.15 2.12
C TYR A 142 4.31 6.24 1.69
N LEU A 143 4.19 7.46 2.24
CA LEU A 143 5.09 8.57 1.93
C LEU A 143 6.54 8.23 2.30
N ALA A 144 6.76 7.60 3.47
CA ALA A 144 8.10 7.22 3.91
C ALA A 144 8.74 6.17 2.98
N MET A 145 7.97 5.15 2.58
CA MET A 145 8.45 4.13 1.65
C MET A 145 8.70 4.72 0.25
N LEU A 146 7.75 5.50 -0.28
CA LEU A 146 7.89 6.16 -1.58
C LEU A 146 9.12 7.06 -1.62
N LYS A 147 9.37 7.85 -0.56
CA LYS A 147 10.55 8.69 -0.46
C LYS A 147 11.84 7.88 -0.53
N THR A 148 11.91 6.78 0.22
CA THR A 148 13.07 5.89 0.19
C THR A 148 13.27 5.29 -1.20
N CYS A 149 12.19 4.82 -1.84
CA CYS A 149 12.24 4.27 -3.19
C CYS A 149 12.68 5.33 -4.21
N SER A 150 12.17 6.57 -4.15
CA SER A 150 12.55 7.65 -5.07
C SER A 150 14.02 8.07 -4.92
N LEU A 151 14.56 8.02 -3.71
CA LEU A 151 15.99 8.21 -3.50
C LEU A 151 16.81 7.08 -4.14
N LEU A 152 16.37 5.82 -4.00
CA LEU A 152 17.03 4.64 -4.56
C LEU A 152 16.97 4.62 -6.09
N THR A 153 15.91 5.10 -6.71
CA THR A 153 15.79 5.21 -8.17
C THR A 153 16.49 6.45 -8.72
N GLY A 154 16.76 7.45 -7.87
CA GLY A 154 17.29 8.75 -8.25
C GLY A 154 16.24 9.68 -8.87
N ASP A 155 14.95 9.34 -8.82
CA ASP A 155 13.86 10.15 -9.37
C ASP A 155 13.14 10.96 -8.26
N GLU A 156 13.74 12.11 -7.91
CA GLU A 156 13.12 13.03 -6.94
C GLU A 156 11.80 13.65 -7.46
N ALA A 157 11.65 13.77 -8.78
CA ALA A 157 10.43 14.31 -9.38
C ALA A 157 9.24 13.34 -9.18
N ALA A 158 9.50 12.04 -9.17
CA ALA A 158 8.50 11.02 -8.86
C ALA A 158 7.95 11.19 -7.43
N TYR A 159 8.80 11.51 -6.44
CA TYR A 159 8.33 11.80 -5.08
C TYR A 159 7.51 13.10 -5.01
N ALA A 160 7.93 14.16 -5.70
CA ALA A 160 7.15 15.40 -5.75
C ALA A 160 5.74 15.19 -6.33
N GLN A 161 5.63 14.34 -7.36
CA GLN A 161 4.36 14.03 -8.00
C GLN A 161 3.49 13.06 -7.20
N ASN A 162 4.05 11.94 -6.75
CA ASN A 162 3.28 10.84 -6.15
C ASN A 162 3.30 10.86 -4.61
N GLY A 163 4.10 11.72 -4.01
CA GLY A 163 4.18 11.97 -2.57
C GLY A 163 3.64 13.33 -2.18
N ASP A 164 4.38 14.41 -2.48
CA ASP A 164 4.03 15.76 -2.01
C ASP A 164 2.68 16.24 -2.58
N ALA A 165 2.43 16.05 -3.88
CA ALA A 165 1.15 16.44 -4.48
C ALA A 165 -0.02 15.64 -3.89
N VAL A 166 0.16 14.32 -3.72
CA VAL A 166 -0.87 13.45 -3.09
C VAL A 166 -1.11 13.83 -1.63
N ALA A 167 -0.07 14.26 -0.89
CA ALA A 167 -0.22 14.72 0.48
C ALA A 167 -1.13 15.95 0.59
N LEU A 168 -0.96 16.92 -0.32
CA LEU A 168 -1.83 18.10 -0.39
C LEU A 168 -3.30 17.73 -0.73
N GLU A 169 -3.50 16.75 -1.61
CA GLU A 169 -4.83 16.26 -1.95
C GLU A 169 -5.49 15.54 -0.76
N VAL A 170 -4.73 14.73 -0.03
CA VAL A 170 -5.21 14.05 1.20
C VAL A 170 -5.56 15.07 2.28
N GLU A 171 -4.70 16.07 2.53
CA GLU A 171 -4.98 17.14 3.49
C GLU A 171 -6.27 17.89 3.13
N ARG A 172 -6.47 18.22 1.85
CA ARG A 172 -7.69 18.87 1.36
C ARG A 172 -8.92 17.97 1.57
N ALA A 173 -8.84 16.69 1.18
CA ALA A 173 -9.94 15.74 1.32
C ALA A 173 -10.37 15.55 2.78
N ILE A 174 -9.40 15.51 3.71
CA ILE A 174 -9.66 15.48 5.16
C ILE A 174 -10.34 16.77 5.61
N ALA A 175 -9.80 17.95 5.24
CA ALA A 175 -10.33 19.23 5.68
C ALA A 175 -11.77 19.47 5.18
N GLU A 176 -12.06 19.10 3.92
CA GLU A 176 -13.39 19.21 3.32
C GLU A 176 -14.38 18.15 3.84
N GLY A 177 -13.88 16.95 4.18
CA GLY A 177 -14.69 15.82 4.61
C GLY A 177 -14.88 15.71 6.13
N GLN A 178 -14.17 16.51 6.92
CA GLN A 178 -14.17 16.37 8.38
C GLN A 178 -15.55 16.67 8.98
N ARG A 179 -15.99 15.77 9.88
CA ARG A 179 -17.27 15.84 10.59
C ARG A 179 -17.10 16.41 11.98
N SER A 180 -17.90 17.42 12.31
CA SER A 180 -17.94 18.02 13.65
C SER A 180 -18.94 17.34 14.60
N ASP A 181 -19.88 16.55 14.06
CA ASP A 181 -20.88 15.79 14.82
C ASP A 181 -20.38 14.45 15.36
N ALA A 182 -19.14 14.07 14.98
CA ALA A 182 -18.42 12.89 15.44
C ALA A 182 -19.25 11.59 15.40
N PRO A 183 -19.79 11.19 14.22
CA PRO A 183 -20.66 10.03 14.12
C PRO A 183 -19.94 8.75 14.57
N SER A 184 -20.70 7.87 15.27
CA SER A 184 -20.19 6.57 15.69
C SER A 184 -20.16 5.60 14.51
N VAL A 185 -19.07 4.85 14.37
CA VAL A 185 -18.88 3.91 13.26
C VAL A 185 -18.49 2.53 13.74
N LEU A 186 -19.12 1.51 13.15
CA LEU A 186 -18.65 0.11 13.18
C LEU A 186 -17.96 -0.18 11.84
N LEU A 187 -16.66 -0.42 11.89
CA LEU A 187 -15.90 -0.88 10.73
C LEU A 187 -15.64 -2.38 10.85
N MET A 188 -15.89 -3.12 9.78
CA MET A 188 -15.69 -4.57 9.73
C MET A 188 -14.99 -4.98 8.45
N ILE A 189 -14.29 -6.12 8.50
CA ILE A 189 -13.81 -6.82 7.31
C ILE A 189 -14.50 -8.18 7.24
N THR A 190 -14.97 -8.57 6.05
CA THR A 190 -15.48 -9.93 5.79
C THR A 190 -14.40 -10.76 5.13
N TYR A 191 -14.29 -12.04 5.52
CA TYR A 191 -13.33 -13.00 4.98
C TYR A 191 -13.98 -14.40 4.93
N SER A 192 -13.29 -15.40 4.40
CA SER A 192 -13.84 -16.77 4.25
C SER A 192 -14.33 -17.40 5.56
N GLY A 193 -13.79 -17.00 6.71
CA GLY A 193 -14.17 -17.47 8.04
C GLY A 193 -15.30 -16.68 8.71
N GLY A 194 -15.78 -15.58 8.11
CA GLY A 194 -16.82 -14.73 8.68
C GLY A 194 -16.52 -13.24 8.61
N ILE A 195 -16.74 -12.53 9.68
CA ILE A 195 -16.46 -11.08 9.82
C ILE A 195 -15.54 -10.83 11.00
N ARG A 196 -14.82 -9.71 10.95
CA ARG A 196 -14.02 -9.23 12.08
C ARG A 196 -14.09 -7.70 12.16
N PRO A 197 -14.37 -7.12 13.33
CA PRO A 197 -14.30 -5.70 13.55
C PRO A 197 -12.88 -5.16 13.33
N GLN A 198 -12.77 -3.88 12.95
CA GLN A 198 -11.52 -3.20 12.65
C GLN A 198 -11.44 -1.90 13.46
N GLY A 199 -10.31 -1.70 14.15
CA GLY A 199 -10.04 -0.50 14.94
C GLY A 199 -9.38 0.63 14.14
N GLU A 200 -9.03 1.70 14.83
CA GLU A 200 -8.33 2.86 14.29
C GLU A 200 -6.85 2.60 13.92
N ASP A 201 -6.31 1.47 14.37
CA ASP A 201 -4.98 0.97 14.01
C ASP A 201 -4.90 0.40 12.58
N THR A 202 -6.06 0.26 11.92
CA THR A 202 -6.15 -0.17 10.51
C THR A 202 -6.19 1.04 9.56
N MET A 203 -5.87 0.81 8.29
CA MET A 203 -5.89 1.83 7.24
C MET A 203 -7.22 2.62 7.21
N THR A 204 -8.32 1.93 7.00
CA THR A 204 -9.65 2.55 6.90
C THR A 204 -10.13 3.12 8.22
N GLY A 205 -9.83 2.44 9.34
CA GLY A 205 -10.15 2.96 10.67
C GLY A 205 -9.46 4.29 10.96
N ARG A 206 -8.19 4.44 10.56
CA ARG A 206 -7.44 5.70 10.65
C ARG A 206 -8.05 6.80 9.77
N MET A 207 -8.44 6.48 8.53
CA MET A 207 -9.12 7.43 7.65
C MET A 207 -10.42 7.94 8.25
N LEU A 208 -11.26 7.06 8.79
CA LEU A 208 -12.52 7.43 9.44
C LEU A 208 -12.29 8.32 10.66
N ALA A 209 -11.28 8.01 11.49
CA ALA A 209 -10.92 8.85 12.64
C ALA A 209 -10.46 10.25 12.21
N GLN A 210 -9.65 10.37 11.15
CA GLN A 210 -9.20 11.65 10.60
C GLN A 210 -10.36 12.45 9.97
N LEU A 211 -11.39 11.79 9.48
CA LEU A 211 -12.64 12.42 9.04
C LEU A 211 -13.59 12.78 10.19
N GLY A 212 -13.16 12.59 11.44
CA GLY A 212 -13.91 12.97 12.64
C GLY A 212 -14.91 11.93 13.13
N CYS A 213 -14.88 10.70 12.59
CA CYS A 213 -15.71 9.61 13.09
C CYS A 213 -15.13 9.02 14.38
N ARG A 214 -16.01 8.44 15.19
CA ARG A 214 -15.68 7.74 16.42
C ARG A 214 -15.89 6.25 16.24
N ASN A 215 -14.83 5.47 16.15
CA ASN A 215 -14.92 4.02 16.03
C ASN A 215 -15.41 3.42 17.36
N ILE A 216 -16.49 2.62 17.33
CA ILE A 216 -17.06 2.03 18.55
C ILE A 216 -16.08 1.12 19.30
N LEU A 217 -15.07 0.56 18.61
CA LEU A 217 -14.03 -0.26 19.25
C LEU A 217 -13.12 0.52 20.18
N SER A 218 -13.01 1.85 20.01
CA SER A 218 -12.24 2.70 20.93
C SER A 218 -12.85 2.75 22.33
N GLU A 219 -14.19 2.63 22.41
CA GLU A 219 -14.92 2.58 23.67
C GLU A 219 -15.21 1.13 24.13
N TYR A 220 -15.39 0.22 23.18
CA TYR A 220 -15.76 -1.19 23.42
C TYR A 220 -14.76 -2.17 22.80
N PRO A 221 -13.49 -2.20 23.26
CA PRO A 221 -12.43 -3.02 22.65
C PRO A 221 -12.70 -4.53 22.79
N SER A 222 -13.57 -4.95 23.70
CA SER A 222 -14.00 -6.36 23.83
C SER A 222 -14.66 -6.91 22.57
N LEU A 223 -15.26 -6.05 21.73
CA LEU A 223 -15.86 -6.46 20.45
C LEU A 223 -14.84 -7.03 19.46
N LEU A 224 -13.52 -6.78 19.64
CA LEU A 224 -12.47 -7.42 18.85
C LEU A 224 -12.36 -8.93 19.11
N SER A 225 -12.63 -9.36 20.33
CA SER A 225 -12.51 -10.76 20.74
C SER A 225 -13.88 -11.47 20.83
N ASP A 226 -14.92 -10.71 21.10
CA ASP A 226 -16.29 -11.21 21.25
C ASP A 226 -17.27 -10.27 20.54
N PHE A 227 -17.59 -10.61 19.27
CA PHE A 227 -18.51 -9.84 18.44
C PHE A 227 -19.95 -10.11 18.89
N SER A 228 -20.42 -9.37 19.89
CA SER A 228 -21.74 -9.49 20.47
C SER A 228 -22.77 -8.62 19.73
N MET A 229 -23.76 -9.25 19.11
CA MET A 229 -24.87 -8.54 18.47
C MET A 229 -25.69 -7.74 19.48
N GLU A 230 -25.91 -8.28 20.71
CA GLU A 230 -26.60 -7.56 21.79
C GLU A 230 -25.90 -6.24 22.12
N ARG A 231 -24.55 -6.27 22.22
CA ARG A 231 -23.78 -5.06 22.48
C ARG A 231 -23.84 -4.07 21.30
N ILE A 232 -23.82 -4.55 20.07
CA ILE A 232 -23.93 -3.69 18.89
C ILE A 232 -25.30 -3.00 18.83
N MET A 233 -26.37 -3.73 19.20
CA MET A 233 -27.73 -3.17 19.32
C MET A 233 -27.84 -2.12 20.43
N GLU A 234 -27.17 -2.29 21.56
CA GLU A 234 -27.14 -1.30 22.64
C GLU A 234 -26.42 -0.02 22.23
N ILE A 235 -25.35 -0.16 21.43
CA ILE A 235 -24.52 0.98 20.95
C ILE A 235 -25.23 1.72 19.82
N ASP A 236 -25.90 0.97 18.92
CA ASP A 236 -26.58 1.43 17.71
C ASP A 236 -25.71 2.43 16.90
N PRO A 237 -24.64 1.97 16.25
CA PRO A 237 -23.70 2.86 15.56
C PRO A 237 -24.38 3.61 14.42
N ASP A 238 -24.01 4.90 14.21
CA ASP A 238 -24.57 5.75 13.16
C ASP A 238 -24.26 5.24 11.76
N TYR A 239 -23.11 4.60 11.55
CA TYR A 239 -22.68 3.99 10.29
C TYR A 239 -22.06 2.62 10.50
N ILE A 240 -22.28 1.75 9.52
CA ILE A 240 -21.63 0.43 9.45
C ILE A 240 -20.90 0.33 8.11
N PHE A 241 -19.59 0.21 8.15
CA PHE A 241 -18.77 0.01 6.97
C PHE A 241 -18.20 -1.41 6.94
N VAL A 242 -18.26 -2.05 5.77
CA VAL A 242 -17.71 -3.39 5.57
C VAL A 242 -16.71 -3.38 4.42
N ILE A 243 -15.51 -3.88 4.68
CA ILE A 243 -14.48 -4.12 3.68
C ILE A 243 -14.61 -5.58 3.22
N PRO A 244 -14.98 -5.86 1.96
CA PRO A 244 -15.03 -7.21 1.44
C PRO A 244 -13.60 -7.73 1.20
N MET A 245 -13.24 -8.91 1.74
CA MET A 245 -12.00 -9.61 1.42
C MET A 245 -12.28 -10.72 0.41
N GLY A 246 -11.75 -10.55 -0.80
CA GLY A 246 -11.89 -11.46 -1.92
C GLY A 246 -12.71 -10.86 -3.06
N ASN A 247 -12.56 -11.48 -4.26
CA ASN A 247 -13.16 -11.00 -5.50
C ASN A 247 -14.51 -11.69 -5.81
N ASP A 248 -14.91 -12.69 -5.01
CA ASP A 248 -16.19 -13.38 -5.14
C ASP A 248 -17.27 -12.65 -4.35
N GLU A 249 -18.02 -11.78 -5.02
CA GLU A 249 -19.14 -11.03 -4.40
C GLU A 249 -20.20 -11.93 -3.78
N GLU A 250 -20.47 -13.10 -4.36
CA GLU A 250 -21.44 -14.04 -3.80
C GLU A 250 -20.91 -14.65 -2.49
N ALA A 251 -19.62 -14.98 -2.41
CA ALA A 251 -19.03 -15.45 -1.17
C ALA A 251 -19.06 -14.38 -0.09
N VAL A 252 -18.78 -13.13 -0.44
CA VAL A 252 -18.89 -11.98 0.47
C VAL A 252 -20.32 -11.85 1.00
N ARG A 253 -21.33 -11.86 0.13
CA ARG A 253 -22.75 -11.78 0.52
C ARG A 253 -23.16 -12.95 1.40
N ARG A 254 -22.79 -14.18 1.04
CA ARG A 254 -23.06 -15.37 1.89
C ARG A 254 -22.45 -15.23 3.28
N ASN A 255 -21.22 -14.71 3.37
CA ASN A 255 -20.54 -14.52 4.66
C ASN A 255 -21.25 -13.46 5.52
N LEU A 256 -21.65 -12.33 4.94
CA LEU A 256 -22.40 -11.29 5.63
C LEU A 256 -23.76 -11.80 6.12
N GLN A 257 -24.50 -12.47 5.24
CA GLN A 257 -25.78 -13.07 5.60
C GLN A 257 -25.65 -14.06 6.77
N LYS A 258 -24.65 -14.95 6.68
CA LYS A 258 -24.43 -15.96 7.74
C LYS A 258 -23.95 -15.33 9.05
N SER A 259 -23.13 -14.30 9.00
CA SER A 259 -22.46 -13.74 10.18
C SER A 259 -23.31 -12.72 10.93
N VAL A 260 -24.07 -11.89 10.21
CA VAL A 260 -24.84 -10.78 10.82
C VAL A 260 -26.26 -10.65 10.29
N GLU A 261 -26.49 -10.66 8.98
CA GLU A 261 -27.77 -10.28 8.37
C GLU A 261 -28.90 -11.29 8.64
N SER A 262 -28.59 -12.57 8.94
CA SER A 262 -29.59 -13.56 9.34
C SER A 262 -30.11 -13.35 10.78
N ASN A 263 -29.47 -12.52 11.58
CA ASN A 263 -29.94 -12.16 12.89
C ASN A 263 -31.04 -11.09 12.76
N PRO A 264 -32.29 -11.34 13.20
CA PRO A 264 -33.38 -10.35 13.10
C PRO A 264 -33.08 -9.02 13.78
N ALA A 265 -32.21 -9.01 14.80
CA ALA A 265 -31.77 -7.79 15.49
C ALA A 265 -30.96 -6.87 14.58
N TRP A 266 -30.25 -7.41 13.57
CA TRP A 266 -29.47 -6.61 12.62
C TRP A 266 -30.33 -5.58 11.88
N ASN A 267 -31.54 -5.97 11.47
CA ASN A 267 -32.47 -5.08 10.77
C ASN A 267 -33.07 -3.98 11.67
N GLY A 268 -32.89 -4.09 12.98
CA GLY A 268 -33.33 -3.09 13.96
C GLY A 268 -32.27 -1.99 14.20
N LEU A 269 -31.08 -2.11 13.63
CA LEU A 269 -30.04 -1.08 13.74
C LEU A 269 -30.41 0.15 12.89
N THR A 270 -30.26 1.34 13.46
CA THR A 270 -30.54 2.61 12.77
C THR A 270 -29.72 2.77 11.48
N ALA A 271 -28.45 2.37 11.50
CA ALA A 271 -27.59 2.40 10.31
C ALA A 271 -28.11 1.50 9.18
N VAL A 272 -28.74 0.35 9.49
CA VAL A 272 -29.30 -0.56 8.48
C VAL A 272 -30.62 -0.01 7.93
N ASP A 273 -31.54 0.47 8.79
CA ASP A 273 -32.83 1.02 8.40
C ASP A 273 -32.68 2.28 7.54
N GLU A 274 -31.70 3.13 7.83
CA GLU A 274 -31.44 4.37 7.12
C GLU A 274 -30.45 4.24 5.93
N GLY A 275 -30.05 3.03 5.56
CA GLY A 275 -29.17 2.79 4.41
C GLY A 275 -27.71 3.22 4.63
N ARG A 276 -27.27 3.32 5.88
CA ARG A 276 -25.90 3.63 6.28
C ARG A 276 -25.04 2.38 6.59
N TYR A 277 -25.51 1.22 6.13
CA TYR A 277 -24.76 -0.03 6.06
C TYR A 277 -24.13 -0.16 4.68
N ILE A 278 -22.81 0.07 4.57
CA ILE A 278 -22.11 0.36 3.33
C ILE A 278 -20.98 -0.66 3.10
N LEU A 279 -21.03 -1.35 1.96
CA LEU A 279 -19.90 -2.13 1.47
C LEU A 279 -18.91 -1.19 0.78
N LEU A 280 -17.67 -1.19 1.28
CA LEU A 280 -16.59 -0.39 0.73
C LEU A 280 -15.93 -1.11 -0.45
N PRO A 281 -15.55 -0.41 -1.53
CA PRO A 281 -14.84 -1.01 -2.65
C PRO A 281 -13.44 -1.50 -2.26
N GLY A 282 -13.13 -2.77 -2.62
CA GLY A 282 -11.89 -3.43 -2.19
C GLY A 282 -10.63 -2.78 -2.75
N ASP A 283 -10.68 -2.21 -3.95
CA ASP A 283 -9.58 -1.48 -4.59
C ASP A 283 -9.11 -0.27 -3.77
N LYS A 284 -10.02 0.36 -3.03
CA LYS A 284 -9.74 1.55 -2.21
C LYS A 284 -9.47 1.23 -0.73
N PHE A 285 -10.02 0.12 -0.20
CA PHE A 285 -10.04 -0.11 1.26
C PHE A 285 -9.48 -1.47 1.71
N LEU A 286 -9.39 -2.46 0.81
CA LEU A 286 -8.73 -3.73 1.11
C LEU A 286 -7.24 -3.66 0.76
N TYR A 287 -6.95 -3.12 -0.43
CA TYR A 287 -5.60 -2.91 -0.91
C TYR A 287 -5.13 -1.48 -0.60
N LYS A 288 -3.80 -1.29 -0.54
CA LYS A 288 -3.23 0.04 -0.30
C LYS A 288 -3.46 0.92 -1.53
N PRO A 289 -4.07 2.11 -1.37
CA PRO A 289 -4.40 2.98 -2.50
C PRO A 289 -3.17 3.58 -3.18
N ASN A 290 -2.04 3.71 -2.47
CA ASN A 290 -0.81 4.36 -2.93
C ASN A 290 -1.09 5.80 -3.42
N ALA A 291 -0.86 6.14 -4.68
CA ALA A 291 -1.14 7.49 -5.19
C ALA A 291 -2.64 7.89 -5.14
N ALA A 292 -3.56 6.93 -4.94
CA ALA A 292 -5.01 7.19 -4.85
C ALA A 292 -5.53 7.30 -3.39
N TRP A 293 -4.67 7.64 -2.43
CA TRP A 293 -5.11 7.84 -1.04
C TRP A 293 -6.18 8.93 -0.91
N ALA A 294 -6.06 10.05 -1.62
CA ALA A 294 -7.03 11.14 -1.60
C ALA A 294 -8.42 10.67 -2.06
N ASP A 295 -8.51 9.86 -3.12
CA ASP A 295 -9.76 9.29 -3.61
C ASP A 295 -10.47 8.43 -2.55
N SER A 296 -9.71 7.74 -1.71
CA SER A 296 -10.28 6.93 -0.62
C SER A 296 -10.86 7.80 0.48
N TYR A 297 -10.20 8.91 0.84
CA TYR A 297 -10.75 9.90 1.79
C TYR A 297 -12.00 10.59 1.22
N GLU A 298 -11.96 11.05 -0.03
CA GLU A 298 -13.11 11.67 -0.69
C GLU A 298 -14.31 10.71 -0.77
N TYR A 299 -14.05 9.42 -1.04
CA TYR A 299 -15.09 8.41 -1.04
C TYR A 299 -15.75 8.27 0.34
N LEU A 300 -14.96 8.14 1.42
CA LEU A 300 -15.50 8.06 2.78
C LEU A 300 -16.25 9.32 3.18
N ALA A 301 -15.69 10.50 2.87
CA ALA A 301 -16.33 11.79 3.14
C ALA A 301 -17.71 11.89 2.46
N LYS A 302 -17.81 11.45 1.21
CA LYS A 302 -19.07 11.36 0.47
C LYS A 302 -20.07 10.42 1.14
N MET A 303 -19.62 9.23 1.58
CA MET A 303 -20.48 8.27 2.27
C MET A 303 -20.98 8.82 3.61
N LEU A 304 -20.14 9.55 4.34
CA LEU A 304 -20.49 10.20 5.60
C LEU A 304 -21.36 11.45 5.43
N GLY A 305 -21.27 12.15 4.30
CA GLY A 305 -22.04 13.34 4.00
C GLY A 305 -23.54 13.08 3.71
N GLY A 306 -23.90 11.83 3.55
CA GLY A 306 -25.25 11.28 3.53
C GLY A 306 -26.22 11.92 2.53
N ALA A 307 -26.29 11.41 1.33
CA ALA A 307 -27.52 11.29 0.54
C ALA A 307 -27.41 10.02 -0.29
N HIS A 308 -27.51 8.89 0.37
CA HIS A 308 -27.79 7.64 -0.33
C HIS A 308 -29.29 7.63 -0.61
N LYS A 309 -29.70 8.24 -1.76
CA LYS A 309 -31.01 7.99 -2.36
C LYS A 309 -30.85 7.07 -3.52
#